data_14094e800d5f1fd23d4eaf580cf742ae
#
_entry.id   14094e800d5f1fd23d4eaf580cf742ae
#
_cell.length_a   1.000
_cell.length_b   1.000
_cell.length_c   1.000
_cell.angle_alpha   90.00
_cell.angle_beta   90.00
_cell.angle_gamma   90.00
#
_symmetry.space_group_name_H-M   'P 1'
#
loop_
_entity.id
_entity.type
_entity.pdbx_description
1 polymer ?
#
loop_
_entity_poly.entity_id
_entity_poly.type
_entity_poly.pdbx_seq_one_letter_code
_entity_poly.pdbx_strand_id
1 'polypeptide(L)'
;ANAVGIAVGNAPYSPASVADYAIMMMLMVLRHIKPMLLRYAGQDYTAGYLGRELPNLTVGIVGLGRIGETVARHLQGFGCRILGWNRTPRADLSDLVEAVELDELLSRSDIVSLHLTACPETEHFIDVAAIEKMKDGAVLINTARGPLVNNSALIDALESGKLSGAGLDVFDGDRL
;
A
#
# COMPACT_ATOMS: atom_id res chain seq x y z
N ALA A 1 -23.31 -14.48 16.05
CA ALA A 1 -24.16 -13.39 16.54
C ALA A 1 -25.64 -13.76 16.38
N ASN A 2 -26.11 -14.05 15.17
CA ASN A 2 -27.51 -14.36 14.91
C ASN A 2 -28.05 -15.58 15.71
N ALA A 3 -27.22 -16.63 15.92
CA ALA A 3 -27.59 -17.82 16.69
C ALA A 3 -27.87 -17.56 18.18
N VAL A 4 -27.41 -16.43 18.72
CA VAL A 4 -27.57 -16.02 20.12
C VAL A 4 -28.32 -14.69 20.26
N GLY A 5 -28.99 -14.22 19.19
CA GLY A 5 -29.81 -13.02 19.21
C GLY A 5 -29.03 -11.69 19.37
N ILE A 6 -27.72 -11.69 19.12
CA ILE A 6 -26.91 -10.47 19.20
C ILE A 6 -26.97 -9.71 17.88
N ALA A 7 -27.46 -8.47 17.92
CA ALA A 7 -27.40 -7.56 16.78
C ALA A 7 -25.96 -7.07 16.56
N VAL A 8 -25.45 -7.22 15.35
CA VAL A 8 -24.14 -6.72 14.94
C VAL A 8 -24.35 -5.62 13.92
N GLY A 9 -23.82 -4.44 14.21
CA GLY A 9 -23.83 -3.30 13.29
C GLY A 9 -22.42 -2.82 13.01
N ASN A 10 -22.18 -2.33 11.80
CA ASN A 10 -20.93 -1.67 11.44
C ASN A 10 -21.14 -0.15 11.50
N ALA A 11 -20.36 0.54 12.32
CA ALA A 11 -20.39 1.99 12.35
C ALA A 11 -19.63 2.56 11.15
N PRO A 12 -20.26 3.43 10.32
CA PRO A 12 -19.55 4.08 9.24
C PRO A 12 -18.48 5.02 9.82
N TYR A 13 -17.25 4.91 9.32
CA TYR A 13 -16.16 5.83 9.62
C TYR A 13 -15.68 6.53 8.34
N SER A 14 -15.01 7.67 8.51
CA SER A 14 -14.43 8.38 7.38
C SER A 14 -13.26 7.57 6.79
N PRO A 15 -13.25 7.31 5.48
CA PRO A 15 -12.11 6.64 4.85
C PRO A 15 -10.86 7.53 4.80
N ALA A 16 -11.01 8.85 5.02
CA ALA A 16 -9.91 9.81 4.89
C ALA A 16 -8.76 9.52 5.86
N SER A 17 -9.05 9.15 7.12
CA SER A 17 -8.00 8.89 8.10
C SER A 17 -7.04 7.77 7.67
N VAL A 18 -7.57 6.68 7.11
CA VAL A 18 -6.75 5.57 6.60
C VAL A 18 -6.05 5.96 5.29
N ALA A 19 -6.72 6.73 4.44
CA ALA A 19 -6.15 7.22 3.19
C ALA A 19 -4.95 8.17 3.46
N ASP A 20 -5.11 9.11 4.38
CA ASP A 20 -4.04 10.04 4.79
C ASP A 20 -2.86 9.27 5.38
N TYR A 21 -3.14 8.26 6.21
CA TYR A 21 -2.11 7.42 6.81
C TYR A 21 -1.35 6.61 5.75
N ALA A 22 -2.03 6.03 4.76
CA ALA A 22 -1.38 5.32 3.66
C ALA A 22 -0.45 6.25 2.87
N ILE A 23 -0.87 7.47 2.55
CA ILE A 23 -0.06 8.48 1.86
C ILE A 23 1.13 8.92 2.72
N MET A 24 0.90 9.15 4.02
CA MET A 24 1.99 9.45 4.95
C MET A 24 3.06 8.36 4.93
N MET A 25 2.66 7.06 4.96
CA MET A 25 3.61 5.95 4.88
C MET A 25 4.36 5.92 3.56
N MET A 26 3.70 6.19 2.42
CA MET A 26 4.36 6.35 1.12
C MET A 26 5.48 7.40 1.21
N LEU A 27 5.16 8.59 1.71
CA LEU A 27 6.11 9.68 1.86
C LEU A 27 7.24 9.33 2.82
N MET A 28 6.94 8.68 3.95
CA MET A 28 7.96 8.27 4.93
C MET A 28 8.96 7.28 4.34
N VAL A 29 8.50 6.29 3.56
CA VAL A 29 9.37 5.31 2.90
C VAL A 29 10.19 6.01 1.81
N LEU A 30 9.56 6.77 0.92
CA LEU A 30 10.23 7.49 -0.16
C LEU A 30 11.31 8.46 0.33
N ARG A 31 11.12 9.07 1.49
CA ARG A 31 12.03 10.05 2.08
C ARG A 31 12.98 9.47 3.12
N HIS A 32 12.99 8.13 3.28
CA HIS A 32 13.85 7.42 4.24
C HIS A 32 13.74 7.97 5.69
N ILE A 33 12.53 8.33 6.13
CA ILE A 33 12.32 9.01 7.42
C ILE A 33 12.81 8.16 8.59
N LYS A 34 12.51 6.85 8.60
CA LYS A 34 12.94 5.96 9.70
C LYS A 34 14.46 5.91 9.87
N PRO A 35 15.29 5.59 8.84
CA PRO A 35 16.74 5.61 9.00
C PRO A 35 17.28 7.00 9.31
N MET A 36 16.69 8.08 8.80
CA MET A 36 17.09 9.45 9.16
C MET A 36 16.86 9.72 10.65
N LEU A 37 15.70 9.37 11.19
CA LEU A 37 15.42 9.58 12.61
C LEU A 37 16.36 8.77 13.51
N LEU A 38 16.69 7.53 13.14
CA LEU A 38 17.65 6.71 13.89
C LEU A 38 19.05 7.33 13.90
N ARG A 39 19.51 7.87 12.78
CA ARG A 39 20.78 8.59 12.69
C ARG A 39 20.78 9.87 13.54
N TYR A 40 19.72 10.67 13.46
CA TYR A 40 19.60 11.90 14.26
C TYR A 40 19.56 11.62 15.76
N ALA A 41 18.92 10.53 16.19
CA ALA A 41 18.97 10.10 17.59
C ALA A 41 20.41 9.74 18.03
N GLY A 42 21.25 9.27 17.12
CA GLY A 42 22.69 9.05 17.32
C GLY A 42 23.57 10.28 17.07
N GLN A 43 22.97 11.47 16.91
CA GLN A 43 23.67 12.73 16.59
C GLN A 43 24.48 12.70 15.28
N ASP A 44 24.14 11.81 14.36
CA ASP A 44 24.70 11.77 13.02
C ASP A 44 23.85 12.62 12.05
N TYR A 45 24.35 13.80 11.71
CA TYR A 45 23.71 14.76 10.81
C TYR A 45 24.34 14.76 9.41
N THR A 46 25.15 13.77 9.07
CA THR A 46 25.77 13.71 7.74
C THR A 46 24.74 13.50 6.66
N ALA A 47 24.91 14.14 5.50
CA ALA A 47 24.08 13.90 4.32
C ALA A 47 24.22 12.44 3.86
N GLY A 48 23.13 11.81 3.41
CA GLY A 48 23.25 10.42 3.00
C GLY A 48 22.01 9.81 2.34
N TYR A 49 20.86 10.44 2.48
CA TYR A 49 19.62 9.91 1.88
C TYR A 49 19.00 10.94 0.94
N LEU A 50 19.05 10.63 -0.36
CA LEU A 50 18.25 11.31 -1.36
C LEU A 50 16.94 10.52 -1.52
N GLY A 51 15.82 11.14 -1.19
CA GLY A 51 14.52 10.52 -1.36
C GLY A 51 14.01 10.66 -2.80
N ARG A 52 12.90 9.96 -3.08
CA ARG A 52 12.15 10.06 -4.35
C ARG A 52 10.96 11.00 -4.16
N GLU A 53 10.46 11.57 -5.25
CA GLU A 53 9.33 12.51 -5.27
C GLU A 53 8.12 11.87 -5.96
N LEU A 54 6.94 11.99 -5.35
CA LEU A 54 5.70 11.39 -5.86
C LEU A 54 5.34 11.80 -7.29
N PRO A 55 5.48 13.07 -7.74
CA PRO A 55 5.09 13.46 -9.10
C PRO A 55 5.76 12.65 -10.21
N ASN A 56 6.93 12.11 -9.94
CA ASN A 56 7.70 11.34 -10.92
C ASN A 56 7.42 9.83 -10.85
N LEU A 57 6.47 9.40 -10.03
CA LEU A 57 6.21 8.00 -9.75
C LEU A 57 4.82 7.58 -10.20
N THR A 58 4.67 6.27 -10.39
CA THR A 58 3.40 5.61 -10.62
C THR A 58 2.96 4.90 -9.33
N VAL A 59 1.77 5.22 -8.84
CA VAL A 59 1.15 4.57 -7.68
C VAL A 59 0.08 3.61 -8.15
N GLY A 60 0.22 2.33 -7.84
CA GLY A 60 -0.77 1.28 -8.08
C GLY A 60 -1.66 1.09 -6.85
N ILE A 61 -2.95 1.25 -7.02
CA ILE A 61 -3.96 1.04 -5.97
C ILE A 61 -4.66 -0.29 -6.21
N VAL A 62 -4.43 -1.22 -5.31
CA VAL A 62 -5.04 -2.56 -5.33
C VAL A 62 -6.27 -2.55 -4.43
N GLY A 63 -7.44 -2.51 -5.05
CA GLY A 63 -8.73 -2.37 -4.36
C GLY A 63 -9.25 -0.94 -4.37
N LEU A 64 -10.23 -0.66 -5.24
CA LEU A 64 -10.87 0.65 -5.40
C LEU A 64 -12.21 0.74 -4.64
N GLY A 65 -12.21 0.22 -3.39
CA GLY A 65 -13.29 0.45 -2.44
C GLY A 65 -13.24 1.88 -1.88
N ARG A 66 -14.03 2.15 -0.83
CA ARG A 66 -14.11 3.50 -0.22
C ARG A 66 -12.74 4.08 0.15
N ILE A 67 -11.83 3.27 0.71
CA ILE A 67 -10.49 3.73 1.12
C ILE A 67 -9.61 3.94 -0.12
N GLY A 68 -9.49 2.94 -1.01
CA GLY A 68 -8.64 3.05 -2.20
C GLY A 68 -9.04 4.19 -3.13
N GLU A 69 -10.36 4.43 -3.32
CA GLU A 69 -10.87 5.59 -4.03
C GLU A 69 -10.45 6.90 -3.35
N THR A 70 -10.52 6.97 -2.01
CA THR A 70 -10.11 8.18 -1.27
C THR A 70 -8.61 8.42 -1.39
N VAL A 71 -7.79 7.36 -1.32
CA VAL A 71 -6.32 7.45 -1.57
C VAL A 71 -6.06 8.01 -2.97
N ALA A 72 -6.75 7.49 -4.00
CA ALA A 72 -6.61 7.98 -5.37
C ALA A 72 -6.95 9.48 -5.47
N ARG A 73 -8.06 9.91 -4.86
CA ARG A 73 -8.47 11.32 -4.84
C ARG A 73 -7.43 12.23 -4.17
N HIS A 74 -6.90 11.82 -3.02
CA HIS A 74 -5.88 12.60 -2.32
C HIS A 74 -4.56 12.64 -3.10
N LEU A 75 -4.18 11.57 -3.78
CA LEU A 75 -2.96 11.49 -4.59
C LEU A 75 -2.98 12.41 -5.83
N GLN A 76 -4.16 12.81 -6.33
CA GLN A 76 -4.23 13.76 -7.45
C GLN A 76 -3.50 15.08 -7.14
N GLY A 77 -3.56 15.54 -5.90
CA GLY A 77 -2.86 16.75 -5.47
C GLY A 77 -1.33 16.65 -5.55
N PHE A 78 -0.78 15.45 -5.62
CA PHE A 78 0.67 15.22 -5.78
C PHE A 78 1.12 15.15 -7.23
N GLY A 79 0.19 15.02 -8.19
CA GLY A 79 0.51 14.97 -9.62
C GLY A 79 1.18 13.68 -10.09
N CYS A 80 1.14 12.60 -9.31
CA CYS A 80 1.64 11.28 -9.71
C CYS A 80 0.66 10.56 -10.63
N ARG A 81 1.17 9.58 -11.40
CA ARG A 81 0.32 8.67 -12.17
C ARG A 81 -0.33 7.66 -11.24
N ILE A 82 -1.63 7.42 -11.41
CA ILE A 82 -2.38 6.51 -10.56
C ILE A 82 -2.94 5.37 -11.44
N LEU A 83 -2.49 4.14 -11.17
CA LEU A 83 -3.08 2.93 -11.72
C LEU A 83 -4.04 2.34 -10.69
N GLY A 84 -5.12 1.74 -11.15
CA GLY A 84 -6.10 1.12 -10.28
C GLY A 84 -6.50 -0.27 -10.75
N TRP A 85 -6.55 -1.21 -9.83
CA TRP A 85 -7.13 -2.52 -10.05
C TRP A 85 -8.20 -2.82 -9.01
N ASN A 86 -9.29 -3.42 -9.46
CA ASN A 86 -10.35 -3.90 -8.59
C ASN A 86 -10.99 -5.14 -9.21
N ARG A 87 -11.34 -6.13 -8.38
CA ARG A 87 -11.98 -7.38 -8.84
C ARG A 87 -13.22 -7.13 -9.71
N THR A 88 -14.02 -6.14 -9.34
CA THR A 88 -15.13 -5.65 -10.16
C THR A 88 -14.71 -4.32 -10.77
N PRO A 89 -14.72 -4.17 -12.09
CA PRO A 89 -14.32 -2.91 -12.73
C PRO A 89 -15.08 -1.70 -12.20
N ARG A 90 -14.38 -0.58 -12.02
CA ARG A 90 -14.88 0.70 -11.53
C ARG A 90 -14.79 1.76 -12.64
N ALA A 91 -15.60 1.60 -13.67
CA ALA A 91 -15.63 2.55 -14.80
C ALA A 91 -15.99 3.99 -14.40
N ASP A 92 -16.68 4.14 -13.26
CA ASP A 92 -17.01 5.43 -12.64
C ASP A 92 -15.79 6.20 -12.09
N LEU A 93 -14.61 5.57 -12.05
CA LEU A 93 -13.36 6.18 -11.60
C LEU A 93 -12.35 6.43 -12.74
N SER A 94 -12.77 6.36 -14.00
CA SER A 94 -11.89 6.54 -15.17
C SER A 94 -11.17 7.88 -15.21
N ASP A 95 -11.76 8.93 -14.64
CA ASP A 95 -11.15 10.27 -14.55
C ASP A 95 -10.14 10.38 -13.39
N LEU A 96 -10.11 9.38 -12.51
CA LEU A 96 -9.30 9.37 -11.30
C LEU A 96 -8.10 8.44 -11.40
N VAL A 97 -8.30 7.26 -11.98
CA VAL A 97 -7.28 6.22 -12.12
C VAL A 97 -7.28 5.63 -13.53
N GLU A 98 -6.12 5.25 -14.01
CA GLU A 98 -6.00 4.38 -15.18
C GLU A 98 -6.29 2.95 -14.73
N ALA A 99 -7.43 2.39 -15.14
CA ALA A 99 -7.81 1.02 -14.82
C ALA A 99 -6.96 0.04 -15.65
N VAL A 100 -6.31 -0.91 -14.98
CA VAL A 100 -5.43 -1.91 -15.60
C VAL A 100 -5.62 -3.28 -14.95
N GLU A 101 -5.13 -4.33 -15.60
CA GLU A 101 -5.07 -5.66 -14.99
C GLU A 101 -4.01 -5.72 -13.88
N LEU A 102 -4.15 -6.67 -12.95
CA LEU A 102 -3.29 -6.75 -11.76
C LEU A 102 -1.80 -6.87 -12.12
N ASP A 103 -1.46 -7.74 -13.04
CA ASP A 103 -0.07 -7.95 -13.45
C ASP A 103 0.54 -6.71 -14.08
N GLU A 104 -0.26 -5.97 -14.83
CA GLU A 104 0.14 -4.69 -15.40
C GLU A 104 0.32 -3.63 -14.31
N LEU A 105 -0.58 -3.57 -13.32
CA LEU A 105 -0.44 -2.68 -12.18
C LEU A 105 0.87 -2.97 -11.43
N LEU A 106 1.13 -4.24 -11.09
CA LEU A 106 2.35 -4.62 -10.36
C LEU A 106 3.61 -4.23 -11.13
N SER A 107 3.65 -4.51 -12.44
CA SER A 107 4.85 -4.28 -13.26
C SER A 107 5.12 -2.80 -13.58
N ARG A 108 4.09 -1.94 -13.52
CA ARG A 108 4.21 -0.52 -13.87
C ARG A 108 4.30 0.40 -12.66
N SER A 109 3.99 -0.09 -11.45
CA SER A 109 3.95 0.74 -10.25
C SER A 109 5.29 0.84 -9.54
N ASP A 110 5.64 2.06 -9.13
CA ASP A 110 6.77 2.32 -8.23
C ASP A 110 6.35 2.15 -6.76
N ILE A 111 5.07 2.32 -6.48
CA ILE A 111 4.46 2.09 -5.17
C ILE A 111 3.20 1.26 -5.39
N VAL A 112 3.03 0.18 -4.66
CA VAL A 112 1.81 -0.63 -4.62
C VAL A 112 1.16 -0.47 -3.26
N SER A 113 -0.11 -0.03 -3.24
CA SER A 113 -0.87 0.20 -2.02
C SER A 113 -2.11 -0.70 -1.96
N LEU A 114 -2.24 -1.46 -0.86
CA LEU A 114 -3.28 -2.46 -0.69
C LEU A 114 -4.47 -1.91 0.09
N HIS A 115 -5.67 -2.07 -0.49
CA HIS A 115 -6.95 -1.65 0.09
C HIS A 115 -8.03 -2.73 -0.09
N LEU A 116 -7.60 -4.00 -0.03
CA LEU A 116 -8.48 -5.17 -0.13
C LEU A 116 -9.05 -5.57 1.23
N THR A 117 -10.18 -6.24 1.20
CA THR A 117 -10.69 -6.97 2.37
C THR A 117 -9.97 -8.32 2.47
N ALA A 118 -9.56 -8.70 3.68
CA ALA A 118 -9.03 -10.04 3.91
C ALA A 118 -10.16 -11.07 3.87
N CYS A 119 -10.00 -12.07 3.05
CA CYS A 119 -10.85 -13.26 2.93
C CYS A 119 -9.95 -14.40 2.41
N PRO A 120 -10.44 -15.67 2.41
CA PRO A 120 -9.60 -16.79 1.93
C PRO A 120 -9.02 -16.59 0.54
N GLU A 121 -9.75 -15.92 -0.36
CA GLU A 121 -9.32 -15.65 -1.75
C GLU A 121 -8.25 -14.56 -1.86
N THR A 122 -8.05 -13.77 -0.80
CA THR A 122 -7.04 -12.69 -0.75
C THR A 122 -5.91 -12.97 0.23
N GLU A 123 -5.90 -14.15 0.85
CA GLU A 123 -4.79 -14.58 1.70
C GLU A 123 -3.51 -14.68 0.86
N HIS A 124 -2.43 -14.07 1.36
CA HIS A 124 -1.15 -13.97 0.65
C HIS A 124 -1.27 -13.45 -0.80
N PHE A 125 -2.19 -12.49 -1.01
CA PHE A 125 -2.42 -11.85 -2.31
C PHE A 125 -1.12 -11.26 -2.89
N ILE A 126 -0.24 -10.77 -2.02
CA ILE A 126 1.14 -10.41 -2.33
C ILE A 126 2.04 -11.54 -1.83
N ASP A 127 2.28 -12.50 -2.68
CA ASP A 127 3.20 -13.63 -2.52
C ASP A 127 4.51 -13.40 -3.30
N VAL A 128 5.36 -14.43 -3.36
CA VAL A 128 6.62 -14.40 -4.11
C VAL A 128 6.38 -14.04 -5.58
N ALA A 129 5.38 -14.67 -6.22
CA ALA A 129 5.11 -14.46 -7.65
C ALA A 129 4.59 -13.04 -7.94
N ALA A 130 3.78 -12.47 -7.03
CA ALA A 130 3.33 -11.09 -7.14
C ALA A 130 4.50 -10.10 -6.95
N ILE A 131 5.39 -10.34 -5.99
CA ILE A 131 6.58 -9.53 -5.75
C ILE A 131 7.54 -9.57 -6.93
N GLU A 132 7.75 -10.73 -7.54
CA GLU A 132 8.60 -10.86 -8.73
C GLU A 132 8.11 -10.00 -9.90
N LYS A 133 6.78 -9.82 -10.05
CA LYS A 133 6.18 -8.96 -11.07
C LYS A 133 6.35 -7.47 -10.78
N MET A 134 6.56 -7.07 -9.52
CA MET A 134 6.77 -5.67 -9.16
C MET A 134 8.08 -5.14 -9.75
N LYS A 135 8.18 -3.82 -9.92
CA LYS A 135 9.44 -3.18 -10.31
C LYS A 135 10.54 -3.44 -9.28
N ASP A 136 11.77 -3.55 -9.75
CA ASP A 136 12.94 -3.52 -8.87
C ASP A 136 12.99 -2.17 -8.16
N GLY A 137 13.15 -2.21 -6.83
CA GLY A 137 13.12 -1.02 -5.99
C GLY A 137 11.73 -0.43 -5.75
N ALA A 138 10.65 -1.16 -6.05
CA ALA A 138 9.30 -0.73 -5.70
C ALA A 138 9.08 -0.68 -4.18
N VAL A 139 8.02 0.02 -3.78
CA VAL A 139 7.57 0.16 -2.39
C VAL A 139 6.22 -0.53 -2.23
N LEU A 140 6.05 -1.29 -1.15
CA LEU A 140 4.77 -1.89 -0.78
C LEU A 140 4.16 -1.15 0.42
N ILE A 141 2.88 -0.78 0.33
CA ILE A 141 2.11 -0.18 1.43
C ILE A 141 0.93 -1.07 1.78
N ASN A 142 0.82 -1.47 3.04
CA ASN A 142 -0.31 -2.23 3.54
C ASN A 142 -0.90 -1.60 4.81
N THR A 143 -2.02 -0.90 4.63
CA THR A 143 -2.87 -0.37 5.70
C THR A 143 -4.21 -1.11 5.78
N ALA A 144 -4.33 -2.23 5.08
CA ALA A 144 -5.57 -2.99 5.01
C ALA A 144 -5.61 -4.14 6.03
N ARG A 145 -4.95 -5.27 5.76
CA ARG A 145 -4.91 -6.42 6.67
C ARG A 145 -3.59 -7.19 6.51
N GLY A 146 -3.02 -7.69 7.61
CA GLY A 146 -1.76 -8.45 7.62
C GLY A 146 -1.74 -9.65 6.68
N PRO A 147 -2.74 -10.55 6.71
CA PRO A 147 -2.78 -11.76 5.89
C PRO A 147 -2.78 -11.53 4.37
N LEU A 148 -2.94 -10.31 3.88
CA LEU A 148 -2.82 -10.00 2.45
C LEU A 148 -1.40 -10.17 1.91
N VAL A 149 -0.40 -10.15 2.77
CA VAL A 149 1.01 -10.20 2.38
C VAL A 149 1.67 -11.43 3.00
N ASN A 150 2.37 -12.21 2.19
CA ASN A 150 3.23 -13.27 2.69
C ASN A 150 4.47 -12.62 3.34
N ASN A 151 4.57 -12.70 4.66
CA ASN A 151 5.63 -12.04 5.43
C ASN A 151 7.04 -12.53 5.06
N SER A 152 7.21 -13.84 4.84
CA SER A 152 8.53 -14.37 4.43
C SER A 152 8.95 -13.84 3.08
N ALA A 153 8.04 -13.85 2.10
CA ALA A 153 8.31 -13.30 0.76
C ALA A 153 8.65 -11.81 0.81
N LEU A 154 7.97 -11.05 1.67
CA LEU A 154 8.26 -9.63 1.86
C LEU A 154 9.66 -9.41 2.47
N ILE A 155 10.02 -10.18 3.49
CA ILE A 155 11.34 -10.09 4.14
C ILE A 155 12.44 -10.37 3.12
N ASP A 156 12.34 -11.49 2.39
CA ASP A 156 13.31 -11.88 1.36
C ASP A 156 13.45 -10.80 0.28
N ALA A 157 12.32 -10.18 -0.13
CA ALA A 157 12.32 -9.11 -1.11
C ALA A 157 12.98 -7.82 -0.62
N LEU A 158 12.84 -7.49 0.66
CA LEU A 158 13.50 -6.34 1.28
C LEU A 158 15.00 -6.59 1.46
N GLU A 159 15.39 -7.79 1.89
CA GLU A 159 16.80 -8.18 2.08
C GLU A 159 17.57 -8.28 0.77
N SER A 160 16.93 -8.81 -0.28
CA SER A 160 17.52 -8.87 -1.63
C SER A 160 17.57 -7.52 -2.35
N GLY A 161 16.83 -6.50 -1.86
CA GLY A 161 16.70 -5.22 -2.53
C GLY A 161 15.70 -5.23 -3.70
N LYS A 162 14.94 -6.31 -3.91
CA LYS A 162 13.85 -6.36 -4.89
C LYS A 162 12.82 -5.27 -4.60
N LEU A 163 12.48 -5.09 -3.31
CA LEU A 163 11.73 -3.95 -2.82
C LEU A 163 12.65 -2.98 -2.07
N SER A 164 12.51 -1.68 -2.33
CA SER A 164 13.31 -0.65 -1.65
C SER A 164 12.76 -0.29 -0.27
N GLY A 165 11.55 -0.72 0.06
CA GLY A 165 10.94 -0.49 1.35
C GLY A 165 9.49 -0.94 1.42
N ALA A 166 8.99 -1.03 2.64
CA ALA A 166 7.59 -1.31 2.92
C ALA A 166 7.05 -0.39 4.02
N GLY A 167 5.79 0.00 3.90
CA GLY A 167 5.02 0.68 4.93
C GLY A 167 3.88 -0.24 5.39
N LEU A 168 3.95 -0.72 6.63
CA LEU A 168 3.00 -1.69 7.17
C LEU A 168 2.35 -1.11 8.43
N ASP A 169 1.02 -1.04 8.45
CA ASP A 169 0.21 -0.69 9.62
C ASP A 169 -0.38 -1.94 10.29
N VAL A 170 -0.28 -3.08 9.62
CA VAL A 170 -0.86 -4.35 10.01
C VAL A 170 0.11 -5.49 9.72
N PHE A 171 0.09 -6.53 10.56
CA PHE A 171 0.95 -7.70 10.43
C PHE A 171 0.12 -8.98 10.44
N ASP A 172 0.64 -10.04 9.80
CA ASP A 172 0.04 -11.36 9.92
C ASP A 172 0.27 -11.90 11.34
N GLY A 173 -0.80 -12.43 11.94
CA GLY A 173 -0.76 -12.91 13.33
C GLY A 173 -1.05 -11.84 14.39
N ASP A 174 -1.29 -10.59 14.04
CA ASP A 174 -1.79 -9.59 14.97
C ASP A 174 -3.15 -10.04 15.54
N ARG A 175 -3.12 -10.45 16.80
CA ARG A 175 -4.33 -10.63 17.61
C ARG A 175 -4.51 -9.39 18.46
N LEU A 176 -5.59 -8.67 18.17
CA LEU A 176 -6.09 -7.66 19.09
C LEU A 176 -6.60 -8.32 20.39
#